data_151189e184030ac521210f7231c6c95c
#
_entry.id   151189e184030ac521210f7231c6c95c
#
_cell.length_a   1.000
_cell.length_b   1.000
_cell.length_c   1.000
_cell.angle_alpha   90.00
_cell.angle_beta   90.00
_cell.angle_gamma   90.00
#
_symmetry.space_group_name_H-M   'P 1'
#
loop_
_entity.id
_entity.type
_entity.pdbx_description
1 polymer ?
#
loop_
_entity_poly.entity_id
_entity_poly.type
_entity_poly.pdbx_seq_one_letter_code
_entity_poly.pdbx_strand_id
1 'polypeptide(L)'
;MILTDEKLARLLEPFVQRILVVEPIAASARLLSELLKGVGAQEIHIVQTGFQALDTCKLLEPQVVFTEVGANQDGLDFVRNLRRSSLACREAPVIVVTAQATAGAIVAARNAGVHEFLRKPFAARDLNRRLEAAILHSRDWIEAVGYVGPDRRRFNSADYQGPRKRRVDQAPLSPAARLDQALKIARSAIAALESDPAQALRSLQVQTSQLKALAAAMPDPKLAAAASKLQTALSGASVEAGLSRPAIEAGAQDLWAFVVPEPVRAVA
;
A
#
# COMPACT_ATOMS: atom_id res chain seq x y z
N MET A 1 23.64 -1.15 11.39
CA MET A 1 23.87 -0.41 12.66
C MET A 1 22.57 -0.51 13.45
N ILE A 2 22.58 -1.20 14.60
CA ILE A 2 21.38 -1.33 15.44
C ILE A 2 21.24 0.00 16.19
N LEU A 3 20.15 0.73 15.93
CA LEU A 3 19.80 1.95 16.65
C LEU A 3 19.50 1.59 18.11
N THR A 4 19.91 2.43 19.05
CA THR A 4 19.44 2.33 20.45
C THR A 4 17.96 2.69 20.50
N ASP A 5 17.19 2.11 21.42
CA ASP A 5 15.75 2.35 21.54
C ASP A 5 15.40 3.83 21.65
N GLU A 6 16.21 4.64 22.35
CA GLU A 6 16.02 6.11 22.43
C GLU A 6 16.22 6.84 21.09
N LYS A 7 17.22 6.44 20.30
CA LYS A 7 17.43 7.04 18.96
C LYS A 7 16.30 6.69 18.03
N LEU A 8 15.82 5.46 18.09
CA LEU A 8 14.71 4.99 17.28
C LEU A 8 13.43 5.75 17.66
N ALA A 9 13.12 5.89 18.95
CA ALA A 9 11.98 6.65 19.42
C ALA A 9 11.97 8.09 18.90
N ARG A 10 13.11 8.80 18.98
CA ARG A 10 13.26 10.16 18.44
C ARG A 10 13.04 10.24 16.92
N LEU A 11 13.46 9.21 16.17
CA LEU A 11 13.25 9.17 14.72
C LEU A 11 11.78 8.86 14.35
N LEU A 12 11.09 8.08 15.17
CA LEU A 12 9.70 7.69 14.94
C LEU A 12 8.70 8.77 15.43
N GLU A 13 9.06 9.53 16.46
CA GLU A 13 8.19 10.50 17.12
C GLU A 13 7.39 11.39 16.15
N PRO A 14 7.95 12.01 15.09
CA PRO A 14 7.18 12.86 14.17
C PRO A 14 6.09 12.10 13.39
N PHE A 15 6.20 10.79 13.28
CA PHE A 15 5.35 9.93 12.47
C PHE A 15 4.34 9.11 13.28
N VAL A 16 4.39 9.20 14.61
CA VAL A 16 3.54 8.38 15.50
C VAL A 16 2.67 9.24 16.44
N GLN A 17 2.48 10.52 16.12
CA GLN A 17 1.74 11.44 16.98
C GLN A 17 0.26 11.05 17.11
N ARG A 18 -0.39 10.66 16.02
CA ARG A 18 -1.80 10.23 15.97
C ARG A 18 -1.88 8.79 15.50
N ILE A 19 -2.37 7.93 16.39
CA ILE A 19 -2.46 6.49 16.15
C ILE A 19 -3.89 6.01 16.33
N LEU A 20 -4.36 5.19 15.40
CA LEU A 20 -5.59 4.43 15.51
C LEU A 20 -5.29 2.97 15.88
N VAL A 21 -5.95 2.48 16.92
CA VAL A 21 -5.88 1.07 17.36
C VAL A 21 -7.25 0.44 17.20
N VAL A 22 -7.35 -0.56 16.34
CA VAL A 22 -8.57 -1.36 16.10
C VAL A 22 -8.37 -2.70 16.81
N GLU A 23 -8.89 -2.83 18.03
CA GLU A 23 -8.67 -3.99 18.89
C GLU A 23 -9.92 -4.24 19.76
N PRO A 24 -10.64 -5.34 19.56
CA PRO A 24 -11.86 -5.64 20.30
C PRO A 24 -11.60 -5.98 21.78
N ILE A 25 -10.39 -6.43 22.12
CA ILE A 25 -10.05 -6.84 23.49
C ILE A 25 -9.43 -5.64 24.25
N ALA A 26 -10.19 -5.07 25.19
CA ALA A 26 -9.78 -3.86 25.91
C ALA A 26 -8.41 -4.01 26.63
N ALA A 27 -8.10 -5.17 27.19
CA ALA A 27 -6.80 -5.41 27.84
C ALA A 27 -5.64 -5.36 26.82
N SER A 28 -5.81 -5.95 25.65
CA SER A 28 -4.82 -5.92 24.55
C SER A 28 -4.65 -4.48 24.03
N ALA A 29 -5.74 -3.75 23.84
CA ALA A 29 -5.71 -2.36 23.39
C ALA A 29 -4.95 -1.45 24.38
N ARG A 30 -5.20 -1.61 25.68
CA ARG A 30 -4.48 -0.86 26.72
C ARG A 30 -3.00 -1.15 26.73
N LEU A 31 -2.61 -2.43 26.68
CA LEU A 31 -1.20 -2.83 26.64
C LEU A 31 -0.49 -2.22 25.43
N LEU A 32 -1.09 -2.34 24.25
CA LEU A 32 -0.55 -1.75 23.03
C LEU A 32 -0.42 -0.23 23.15
N SER A 33 -1.42 0.46 23.71
CA SER A 33 -1.39 1.91 23.91
C SER A 33 -0.28 2.36 24.85
N GLU A 34 -0.03 1.64 25.95
CA GLU A 34 1.08 1.98 26.85
C GLU A 34 2.45 1.81 26.16
N LEU A 35 2.62 0.77 25.34
CA LEU A 35 3.83 0.60 24.56
C LEU A 35 4.02 1.71 23.51
N LEU A 36 2.92 2.15 22.87
CA LEU A 36 2.94 3.22 21.87
C LEU A 36 3.25 4.59 22.48
N LYS A 37 2.76 4.89 23.70
CA LYS A 37 3.17 6.07 24.45
C LYS A 37 4.67 6.10 24.70
N GLY A 38 5.27 4.94 25.00
CA GLY A 38 6.71 4.79 25.17
C GLY A 38 7.53 5.10 23.91
N VAL A 39 6.91 5.08 22.73
CA VAL A 39 7.54 5.45 21.44
C VAL A 39 7.28 6.93 21.08
N GLY A 40 6.50 7.65 21.85
CA GLY A 40 6.21 9.07 21.63
C GLY A 40 4.81 9.36 21.06
N ALA A 41 3.91 8.37 21.02
CA ALA A 41 2.52 8.61 20.61
C ALA A 41 1.81 9.55 21.58
N GLN A 42 1.14 10.57 21.06
CA GLN A 42 0.44 11.58 21.88
C GLN A 42 -1.06 11.35 21.87
N GLU A 43 -1.63 11.08 20.71
CA GLU A 43 -3.05 10.87 20.54
C GLU A 43 -3.30 9.44 20.05
N ILE A 44 -3.94 8.62 20.88
CA ILE A 44 -4.24 7.22 20.58
C ILE A 44 -5.74 7.01 20.69
N HIS A 45 -6.38 6.76 19.57
CA HIS A 45 -7.79 6.38 19.51
C HIS A 45 -7.93 4.88 19.44
N ILE A 46 -8.78 4.31 20.30
CA ILE A 46 -9.07 2.89 20.34
C ILE A 46 -10.51 2.67 19.89
N VAL A 47 -10.70 1.81 18.92
CA VAL A 47 -12.01 1.36 18.46
C VAL A 47 -12.05 -0.17 18.43
N GLN A 48 -13.24 -0.74 18.48
CA GLN A 48 -13.41 -2.20 18.59
C GLN A 48 -13.63 -2.89 17.24
N THR A 49 -14.11 -2.15 16.23
CA THR A 49 -14.50 -2.71 14.92
C THR A 49 -13.90 -1.93 13.77
N GLY A 50 -13.74 -2.62 12.63
CA GLY A 50 -13.29 -1.99 11.39
C GLY A 50 -14.25 -0.94 10.85
N PHE A 51 -15.54 -1.08 11.13
CA PHE A 51 -16.55 -0.06 10.77
C PHE A 51 -16.30 1.26 11.52
N GLN A 52 -16.15 1.22 12.84
CA GLN A 52 -15.81 2.39 13.65
C GLN A 52 -14.48 3.00 13.21
N ALA A 53 -13.53 2.15 12.80
CA ALA A 53 -12.20 2.59 12.38
C ALA A 53 -12.25 3.50 11.14
N LEU A 54 -13.09 3.22 10.16
CA LEU A 54 -13.22 4.07 8.97
C LEU A 54 -13.76 5.47 9.30
N ASP A 55 -14.74 5.55 10.19
CA ASP A 55 -15.28 6.85 10.63
C ASP A 55 -14.25 7.62 11.48
N THR A 56 -13.53 6.92 12.34
CA THR A 56 -12.44 7.53 13.12
C THR A 56 -11.32 8.03 12.21
N CYS A 57 -10.98 7.32 11.12
CA CYS A 57 -9.98 7.76 10.16
C CYS A 57 -10.31 9.12 9.51
N LYS A 58 -11.60 9.43 9.31
CA LYS A 58 -12.05 10.72 8.73
C LYS A 58 -11.75 11.91 9.64
N LEU A 59 -11.82 11.69 10.95
CA LEU A 59 -11.69 12.73 11.97
C LEU A 59 -10.25 12.86 12.49
N LEU A 60 -9.60 11.73 12.75
CA LEU A 60 -8.27 11.66 13.35
C LEU A 60 -7.16 11.86 12.34
N GLU A 61 -7.35 11.43 11.09
CA GLU A 61 -6.30 11.33 10.09
C GLU A 61 -5.03 10.65 10.64
N PRO A 62 -5.13 9.38 11.08
CA PRO A 62 -4.04 8.72 11.80
C PRO A 62 -2.79 8.61 10.93
N GLN A 63 -1.62 8.80 11.55
CA GLN A 63 -0.32 8.61 10.92
C GLN A 63 0.10 7.14 10.90
N VAL A 64 -0.40 6.33 11.85
CA VAL A 64 -0.20 4.87 11.91
C VAL A 64 -1.48 4.21 12.39
N VAL A 65 -1.77 3.05 11.83
CA VAL A 65 -2.92 2.23 12.22
C VAL A 65 -2.45 0.86 12.69
N PHE A 66 -2.93 0.44 13.84
CA PHE A 66 -2.83 -0.94 14.31
C PHE A 66 -4.20 -1.60 14.19
N THR A 67 -4.27 -2.80 13.63
CA THR A 67 -5.53 -3.53 13.53
C THR A 67 -5.37 -4.98 13.92
N GLU A 68 -6.25 -5.47 14.78
CA GLU A 68 -6.38 -6.89 15.07
C GLU A 68 -7.07 -7.60 13.91
N VAL A 69 -6.62 -8.80 13.62
CA VAL A 69 -7.28 -9.69 12.65
C VAL A 69 -7.67 -10.98 13.35
N GLY A 70 -8.93 -11.04 13.73
CA GLY A 70 -9.56 -12.22 14.28
C GLY A 70 -10.18 -13.15 13.22
N ALA A 71 -10.96 -14.09 13.66
CA ALA A 71 -11.60 -15.10 12.80
C ALA A 71 -12.58 -14.50 11.77
N ASN A 72 -13.20 -13.36 12.06
CA ASN A 72 -14.15 -12.66 11.20
C ASN A 72 -13.52 -11.80 10.10
N GLN A 73 -12.19 -11.64 10.08
CA GLN A 73 -11.42 -10.81 9.13
C GLN A 73 -11.83 -9.33 9.02
N ASP A 74 -12.67 -8.81 9.92
CA ASP A 74 -13.16 -7.42 9.92
C ASP A 74 -12.00 -6.40 9.82
N GLY A 75 -10.88 -6.65 10.50
CA GLY A 75 -9.68 -5.82 10.40
C GLY A 75 -9.06 -5.77 9.01
N LEU A 76 -9.10 -6.85 8.22
CA LEU A 76 -8.59 -6.85 6.83
C LEU A 76 -9.55 -6.16 5.86
N ASP A 77 -10.85 -6.29 6.06
CA ASP A 77 -11.85 -5.60 5.27
C ASP A 77 -11.78 -4.08 5.52
N PHE A 78 -11.58 -3.67 6.77
CA PHE A 78 -11.27 -2.29 7.10
C PHE A 78 -10.06 -1.79 6.32
N VAL A 79 -8.94 -2.54 6.30
CA VAL A 79 -7.74 -2.13 5.57
C VAL A 79 -8.03 -1.99 4.07
N ARG A 80 -8.71 -2.94 3.44
CA ARG A 80 -9.09 -2.85 2.01
C ARG A 80 -9.92 -1.61 1.72
N ASN A 81 -10.91 -1.32 2.58
CA ASN A 81 -11.76 -0.15 2.45
C ASN A 81 -10.98 1.15 2.65
N LEU A 82 -10.10 1.23 3.66
CA LEU A 82 -9.20 2.37 3.86
C LEU A 82 -8.33 2.62 2.62
N ARG A 83 -7.69 1.60 2.08
CA ARG A 83 -6.82 1.73 0.88
C ARG A 83 -7.57 2.25 -0.34
N ARG A 84 -8.83 1.85 -0.51
CA ARG A 84 -9.69 2.27 -1.62
C ARG A 84 -10.45 3.58 -1.37
N SER A 85 -10.39 4.13 -0.16
CA SER A 85 -11.05 5.38 0.19
C SER A 85 -10.36 6.59 -0.44
N SER A 86 -10.99 7.77 -0.33
CA SER A 86 -10.41 9.07 -0.66
C SER A 86 -9.79 9.78 0.55
N LEU A 87 -9.65 9.10 1.69
CA LEU A 87 -9.13 9.69 2.93
C LEU A 87 -7.64 10.03 2.78
N ALA A 88 -7.20 11.14 3.38
CA ALA A 88 -5.80 11.55 3.38
C ALA A 88 -4.89 10.47 4.01
N CYS A 89 -5.38 9.78 5.05
CA CYS A 89 -4.65 8.70 5.73
C CYS A 89 -4.71 7.33 5.03
N ARG A 90 -5.23 7.25 3.80
CA ARG A 90 -5.34 5.96 3.08
C ARG A 90 -3.98 5.26 2.86
N GLU A 91 -2.90 6.00 2.83
CA GLU A 91 -1.54 5.50 2.66
C GLU A 91 -0.80 5.30 3.99
N ALA A 92 -1.40 5.69 5.11
CA ALA A 92 -0.78 5.54 6.43
C ALA A 92 -0.31 4.09 6.67
N PRO A 93 0.85 3.90 7.32
CA PRO A 93 1.30 2.58 7.74
C PRO A 93 0.24 1.82 8.52
N VAL A 94 -0.07 0.60 8.09
CA VAL A 94 -0.97 -0.33 8.80
C VAL A 94 -0.16 -1.52 9.26
N ILE A 95 -0.24 -1.81 10.57
CA ILE A 95 0.40 -2.96 11.22
C ILE A 95 -0.70 -3.87 11.76
N VAL A 96 -0.75 -5.11 11.26
CA VAL A 96 -1.66 -6.13 11.80
C VAL A 96 -1.09 -6.72 13.07
N VAL A 97 -1.91 -6.80 14.11
CA VAL A 97 -1.55 -7.42 15.40
C VAL A 97 -2.48 -8.60 15.65
N THR A 98 -1.95 -9.83 15.71
CA THR A 98 -2.80 -11.02 15.84
C THR A 98 -2.11 -12.15 16.58
N ALA A 99 -2.89 -13.01 17.24
CA ALA A 99 -2.42 -14.28 17.80
C ALA A 99 -2.32 -15.38 16.71
N GLN A 100 -3.07 -15.27 15.62
CA GLN A 100 -3.15 -16.27 14.56
C GLN A 100 -2.17 -15.96 13.41
N ALA A 101 -0.89 -16.20 13.62
CA ALA A 101 0.17 -15.92 12.63
C ALA A 101 0.41 -17.12 11.68
N THR A 102 -0.65 -17.59 11.02
CA THR A 102 -0.52 -18.64 9.98
C THR A 102 0.01 -18.08 8.67
N ALA A 103 0.60 -18.92 7.82
CA ALA A 103 1.04 -18.49 6.49
C ALA A 103 -0.10 -17.89 5.66
N GLY A 104 -1.31 -18.45 5.77
CA GLY A 104 -2.52 -17.91 5.11
C GLY A 104 -2.90 -16.53 5.62
N ALA A 105 -2.88 -16.31 6.95
CA ALA A 105 -3.17 -15.00 7.54
C ALA A 105 -2.16 -13.93 7.10
N ILE A 106 -0.87 -14.26 7.04
CA ILE A 106 0.18 -13.37 6.56
C ILE A 106 -0.04 -12.98 5.09
N VAL A 107 -0.37 -13.96 4.25
CA VAL A 107 -0.68 -13.73 2.82
C VAL A 107 -1.94 -12.88 2.66
N ALA A 108 -2.99 -13.14 3.45
CA ALA A 108 -4.22 -12.35 3.44
C ALA A 108 -3.98 -10.90 3.86
N ALA A 109 -3.23 -10.66 4.94
CA ALA A 109 -2.83 -9.33 5.40
C ALA A 109 -2.02 -8.58 4.32
N ARG A 110 -1.02 -9.23 3.73
CA ARG A 110 -0.24 -8.67 2.62
C ARG A 110 -1.14 -8.27 1.44
N ASN A 111 -2.09 -9.11 1.06
CA ASN A 111 -2.99 -8.85 -0.06
C ASN A 111 -4.07 -7.80 0.27
N ALA A 112 -4.32 -7.50 1.54
CA ALA A 112 -5.17 -6.40 1.97
C ALA A 112 -4.47 -5.03 1.95
N GLY A 113 -3.15 -4.96 1.76
CA GLY A 113 -2.41 -3.69 1.74
C GLY A 113 -1.81 -3.31 3.10
N VAL A 114 -1.51 -4.30 3.93
CA VAL A 114 -0.84 -4.13 5.23
C VAL A 114 0.66 -3.87 5.02
N HIS A 115 1.26 -3.03 5.87
CA HIS A 115 2.71 -2.78 5.86
C HIS A 115 3.47 -3.84 6.64
N GLU A 116 3.05 -4.11 7.86
CA GLU A 116 3.76 -5.02 8.75
C GLU A 116 2.80 -5.90 9.54
N PHE A 117 3.37 -6.96 10.12
CA PHE A 117 2.65 -7.98 10.87
C PHE A 117 3.33 -8.21 12.21
N LEU A 118 2.59 -8.12 13.31
CA LEU A 118 3.08 -8.30 14.67
C LEU A 118 2.30 -9.45 15.34
N ARG A 119 3.02 -10.50 15.70
CA ARG A 119 2.43 -11.68 16.34
C ARG A 119 2.32 -11.49 17.86
N LYS A 120 1.16 -11.77 18.44
CA LYS A 120 0.97 -11.88 19.89
C LYS A 120 1.49 -13.24 20.41
N PRO A 121 2.14 -13.31 21.59
CA PRO A 121 2.60 -12.19 22.40
C PRO A 121 3.86 -11.53 21.82
N PHE A 122 4.03 -10.22 22.06
CA PHE A 122 5.16 -9.44 21.57
C PHE A 122 5.74 -8.56 22.69
N ALA A 123 7.02 -8.21 22.58
CA ALA A 123 7.69 -7.25 23.43
C ALA A 123 7.79 -5.85 22.77
N ALA A 124 8.11 -4.81 23.54
CA ALA A 124 8.35 -3.46 23.03
C ALA A 124 9.35 -3.43 21.86
N ARG A 125 10.42 -4.23 21.94
CA ARG A 125 11.42 -4.34 20.87
C ARG A 125 10.80 -4.84 19.55
N ASP A 126 9.85 -5.76 19.59
CA ASP A 126 9.21 -6.27 18.38
C ASP A 126 8.31 -5.21 17.75
N LEU A 127 7.55 -4.47 18.58
CA LEU A 127 6.76 -3.31 18.16
C LEU A 127 7.64 -2.25 17.49
N ASN A 128 8.75 -1.86 18.15
CA ASN A 128 9.69 -0.86 17.64
C ASN A 128 10.24 -1.26 16.27
N ARG A 129 10.63 -2.52 16.10
CA ARG A 129 11.13 -3.04 14.82
C ARG A 129 10.09 -2.98 13.71
N ARG A 130 8.79 -3.22 14.01
CA ARG A 130 7.72 -3.12 13.02
C ARG A 130 7.40 -1.66 12.66
N LEU A 131 7.41 -0.76 13.63
CA LEU A 131 7.28 0.67 13.37
C LEU A 131 8.44 1.19 12.51
N GLU A 132 9.67 0.84 12.84
CA GLU A 132 10.85 1.18 12.04
C GLU A 132 10.69 0.71 10.59
N ALA A 133 10.34 -0.56 10.40
CA ALA A 133 10.17 -1.14 9.06
C ALA A 133 9.02 -0.49 8.27
N ALA A 134 7.91 -0.16 8.93
CA ALA A 134 6.73 0.41 8.28
C ALA A 134 6.89 1.89 7.94
N ILE A 135 7.65 2.65 8.75
CA ILE A 135 7.76 4.11 8.66
C ILE A 135 9.06 4.53 7.96
N LEU A 136 10.22 3.99 8.41
CA LEU A 136 11.52 4.42 7.91
C LEU A 136 11.99 3.67 6.66
N HIS A 137 11.39 2.52 6.38
CA HIS A 137 11.69 1.71 5.20
C HIS A 137 10.48 1.64 4.26
N SER A 138 10.06 2.82 3.78
CA SER A 138 8.90 2.94 2.91
C SER A 138 9.03 2.06 1.65
N ARG A 139 7.92 1.49 1.23
CA ARG A 139 7.79 0.72 0.00
C ARG A 139 7.02 1.55 -1.03
N ASP A 140 7.35 1.35 -2.31
CA ASP A 140 6.61 1.99 -3.40
C ASP A 140 5.10 1.69 -3.26
N TRP A 141 4.26 2.69 -3.50
CA TRP A 141 2.81 2.52 -3.47
C TRP A 141 2.32 1.96 -4.78
N ILE A 142 1.47 0.94 -4.71
CA ILE A 142 0.81 0.32 -5.86
C ILE A 142 -0.65 0.73 -5.88
N GLU A 143 -1.06 1.37 -6.97
CA GLU A 143 -2.44 1.74 -7.25
C GLU A 143 -2.92 0.95 -8.46
N ALA A 144 -3.52 -0.22 -8.24
CA ALA A 144 -4.07 -1.08 -9.28
C ALA A 144 -5.51 -1.48 -8.95
N VAL A 145 -6.29 -1.93 -9.93
CA VAL A 145 -7.68 -2.35 -9.70
C VAL A 145 -7.76 -3.52 -8.73
N GLY A 146 -6.89 -4.51 -8.91
CA GLY A 146 -6.88 -5.70 -8.05
C GLY A 146 -6.11 -5.56 -6.74
N TYR A 147 -5.40 -4.44 -6.54
CA TYR A 147 -4.59 -4.23 -5.33
C TYR A 147 -4.25 -2.76 -5.12
N VAL A 148 -4.49 -2.26 -3.92
CA VAL A 148 -4.06 -0.94 -3.48
C VAL A 148 -3.28 -1.08 -2.18
N GLY A 149 -2.06 -0.53 -2.14
CA GLY A 149 -1.22 -0.60 -0.94
C GLY A 149 0.27 -0.60 -1.25
N PRO A 150 1.13 -0.79 -0.23
CA PRO A 150 2.58 -0.86 -0.38
C PRO A 150 2.99 -2.06 -1.23
N ASP A 151 4.07 -1.96 -2.01
CA ASP A 151 4.54 -3.06 -2.88
C ASP A 151 4.73 -4.35 -2.07
N ARG A 152 3.88 -5.34 -2.36
CA ARG A 152 3.82 -6.62 -1.65
C ARG A 152 4.97 -7.58 -1.98
N ARG A 153 5.75 -7.30 -3.00
CA ARG A 153 6.93 -8.12 -3.37
C ARG A 153 8.01 -8.05 -2.31
N ARG A 154 8.04 -6.97 -1.53
CA ARG A 154 8.98 -6.72 -0.44
C ARG A 154 8.37 -6.89 0.95
N PHE A 155 7.23 -7.55 1.05
CA PHE A 155 6.64 -7.89 2.32
C PHE A 155 7.54 -8.92 3.02
N ASN A 156 8.45 -8.42 3.84
CA ASN A 156 9.40 -9.24 4.57
C ASN A 156 8.86 -9.41 6.00
N SER A 157 8.25 -10.55 6.28
CA SER A 157 8.05 -10.92 7.67
C SER A 157 9.45 -11.24 8.23
N ALA A 158 9.92 -10.48 9.22
CA ALA A 158 11.22 -10.71 9.86
C ALA A 158 11.32 -12.11 10.52
N ASP A 159 10.23 -12.83 10.59
CA ASP A 159 10.13 -14.19 11.12
C ASP A 159 10.26 -15.28 10.05
N TYR A 160 10.37 -14.90 8.77
CA TYR A 160 10.58 -15.86 7.70
C TYR A 160 12.06 -16.29 7.68
N GLN A 161 12.34 -17.45 8.24
CA GLN A 161 13.67 -18.09 8.24
C GLN A 161 13.90 -19.01 7.01
N GLY A 162 12.97 -19.05 6.07
CA GLY A 162 13.11 -19.85 4.86
C GLY A 162 14.16 -19.29 3.88
N PRO A 163 14.58 -20.07 2.86
CA PRO A 163 15.57 -19.62 1.88
C PRO A 163 15.05 -18.37 1.17
N ARG A 164 15.80 -17.27 1.26
CA ARG A 164 15.52 -16.02 0.55
C ARG A 164 15.58 -16.28 -0.94
N LYS A 165 14.42 -16.44 -1.58
CA LYS A 165 14.31 -16.97 -2.93
C LYS A 165 14.94 -16.11 -4.01
N ARG A 166 15.20 -14.80 -3.80
CA ARG A 166 15.92 -13.97 -4.79
C ARG A 166 16.64 -12.79 -4.12
N ARG A 167 17.92 -12.65 -4.41
CA ARG A 167 18.72 -11.46 -4.09
C ARG A 167 18.21 -10.20 -4.83
N VAL A 168 17.48 -10.40 -5.93
CA VAL A 168 16.89 -9.35 -6.80
C VAL A 168 15.70 -8.65 -6.14
N ASP A 169 15.03 -9.27 -5.16
CA ASP A 169 13.85 -8.69 -4.50
C ASP A 169 14.20 -7.59 -3.49
N GLN A 170 15.47 -7.30 -3.26
CA GLN A 170 15.95 -6.26 -2.34
C GLN A 170 16.42 -4.97 -3.04
N ALA A 171 16.64 -4.99 -4.35
CA ALA A 171 17.04 -3.80 -5.09
C ALA A 171 15.82 -2.96 -5.52
N PRO A 172 15.92 -1.62 -5.58
CA PRO A 172 14.92 -0.80 -6.23
C PRO A 172 14.66 -1.31 -7.65
N LEU A 173 13.39 -1.30 -8.07
CA LEU A 173 13.05 -1.66 -9.44
C LEU A 173 13.82 -0.75 -10.41
N SER A 174 14.43 -1.34 -11.43
CA SER A 174 15.02 -0.56 -12.51
C SER A 174 13.95 0.31 -13.20
N PRO A 175 14.32 1.44 -13.82
CA PRO A 175 13.37 2.26 -14.57
C PRO A 175 12.58 1.47 -15.60
N ALA A 176 13.21 0.53 -16.29
CA ALA A 176 12.56 -0.36 -17.26
C ALA A 176 11.52 -1.29 -16.58
N ALA A 177 11.82 -1.83 -15.41
CA ALA A 177 10.89 -2.67 -14.67
C ALA A 177 9.70 -1.86 -14.09
N ARG A 178 9.92 -0.60 -13.71
CA ARG A 178 8.87 0.32 -13.31
C ARG A 178 7.96 0.69 -14.48
N LEU A 179 8.55 0.91 -15.66
CA LEU A 179 7.79 1.17 -16.89
C LEU A 179 6.88 0.00 -17.24
N ASP A 180 7.44 -1.22 -17.30
CA ASP A 180 6.66 -2.43 -17.59
C ASP A 180 5.53 -2.62 -16.57
N GLN A 181 5.79 -2.40 -15.30
CA GLN A 181 4.77 -2.47 -14.25
C GLN A 181 3.66 -1.42 -14.44
N ALA A 182 4.02 -0.17 -14.71
CA ALA A 182 3.05 0.91 -14.92
C ALA A 182 2.15 0.62 -16.13
N LEU A 183 2.73 0.13 -17.23
CA LEU A 183 1.98 -0.25 -18.44
C LEU A 183 1.02 -1.42 -18.19
N LYS A 184 1.45 -2.45 -17.44
CA LYS A 184 0.60 -3.58 -17.06
C LYS A 184 -0.59 -3.14 -16.19
N ILE A 185 -0.34 -2.26 -15.23
CA ILE A 185 -1.39 -1.71 -14.37
C ILE A 185 -2.36 -0.85 -15.21
N ALA A 186 -1.86 0.01 -16.09
CA ALA A 186 -2.69 0.86 -16.94
C ALA A 186 -3.59 0.00 -17.85
N ARG A 187 -3.05 -1.06 -18.46
CA ARG A 187 -3.84 -2.00 -19.29
C ARG A 187 -4.94 -2.68 -18.48
N SER A 188 -4.61 -3.18 -17.28
CA SER A 188 -5.60 -3.79 -16.38
C SER A 188 -6.67 -2.79 -15.95
N ALA A 189 -6.31 -1.53 -15.72
CA ALA A 189 -7.24 -0.49 -15.32
C ALA A 189 -8.21 -0.14 -16.47
N ILE A 190 -7.74 -0.04 -17.72
CA ILE A 190 -8.61 0.16 -18.88
C ILE A 190 -9.62 -0.99 -19.04
N ALA A 191 -9.16 -2.23 -18.86
CA ALA A 191 -10.06 -3.39 -18.92
C ALA A 191 -11.14 -3.38 -17.82
N ALA A 192 -10.89 -2.71 -16.70
CA ALA A 192 -11.79 -2.66 -15.56
C ALA A 192 -12.67 -1.38 -15.49
N LEU A 193 -12.63 -0.52 -16.50
CA LEU A 193 -13.38 0.75 -16.52
C LEU A 193 -14.90 0.56 -16.32
N GLU A 194 -15.45 -0.57 -16.74
CA GLU A 194 -16.88 -0.88 -16.59
C GLU A 194 -17.19 -1.56 -15.25
N SER A 195 -16.29 -2.39 -14.74
CA SER A 195 -16.52 -3.18 -13.52
C SER A 195 -16.16 -2.45 -12.22
N ASP A 196 -15.16 -1.57 -12.26
CA ASP A 196 -14.71 -0.76 -11.11
C ASP A 196 -14.21 0.62 -11.61
N PRO A 197 -15.13 1.48 -12.09
CA PRO A 197 -14.77 2.75 -12.76
C PRO A 197 -13.98 3.69 -11.85
N ALA A 198 -14.31 3.75 -10.56
CA ALA A 198 -13.64 4.64 -9.61
C ALA A 198 -12.18 4.25 -9.38
N GLN A 199 -11.92 2.96 -9.17
CA GLN A 199 -10.55 2.47 -8.95
C GLN A 199 -9.76 2.44 -10.26
N ALA A 200 -10.39 2.11 -11.38
CA ALA A 200 -9.78 2.15 -12.70
C ALA A 200 -9.28 3.56 -13.04
N LEU A 201 -10.13 4.58 -12.83
CA LEU A 201 -9.75 5.99 -13.07
C LEU A 201 -8.57 6.41 -12.18
N ARG A 202 -8.62 6.12 -10.86
CA ARG A 202 -7.50 6.42 -9.95
C ARG A 202 -6.21 5.73 -10.39
N SER A 203 -6.30 4.45 -10.73
CA SER A 203 -5.15 3.69 -11.22
C SER A 203 -4.55 4.34 -12.46
N LEU A 204 -5.36 4.71 -13.45
CA LEU A 204 -4.89 5.36 -14.68
C LEU A 204 -4.24 6.71 -14.40
N GLN A 205 -4.81 7.53 -13.52
CA GLN A 205 -4.23 8.82 -13.14
C GLN A 205 -2.85 8.67 -12.50
N VAL A 206 -2.72 7.73 -11.55
CA VAL A 206 -1.44 7.44 -10.89
C VAL A 206 -0.41 6.88 -11.88
N GLN A 207 -0.80 5.91 -12.73
CA GLN A 207 0.11 5.35 -13.71
C GLN A 207 0.54 6.40 -14.75
N THR A 208 -0.35 7.27 -15.19
CA THR A 208 -0.02 8.36 -16.10
C THR A 208 1.03 9.31 -15.50
N SER A 209 0.88 9.66 -14.22
CA SER A 209 1.86 10.49 -13.50
C SER A 209 3.22 9.78 -13.37
N GLN A 210 3.21 8.48 -13.08
CA GLN A 210 4.44 7.66 -13.00
C GLN A 210 5.13 7.55 -14.36
N LEU A 211 4.39 7.33 -15.45
CA LEU A 211 4.92 7.26 -16.81
C LEU A 211 5.58 8.58 -17.23
N LYS A 212 4.98 9.72 -16.88
CA LYS A 212 5.59 11.03 -17.12
C LYS A 212 6.89 11.22 -16.34
N ALA A 213 6.91 10.83 -15.06
CA ALA A 213 8.12 10.90 -14.25
C ALA A 213 9.23 9.99 -14.82
N LEU A 214 8.88 8.79 -15.28
CA LEU A 214 9.81 7.88 -15.93
C LEU A 214 10.34 8.43 -17.26
N ALA A 215 9.47 9.04 -18.08
CA ALA A 215 9.87 9.68 -19.33
C ALA A 215 10.87 10.82 -19.11
N ALA A 216 10.70 11.59 -18.02
CA ALA A 216 11.66 12.61 -17.63
C ALA A 216 12.99 12.03 -17.14
N ALA A 217 12.94 10.93 -16.35
CA ALA A 217 14.13 10.27 -15.81
C ALA A 217 14.96 9.54 -16.87
N MET A 218 14.31 9.02 -17.94
CA MET A 218 14.95 8.29 -19.05
C MET A 218 15.12 9.10 -20.33
N PRO A 219 15.03 10.43 -20.32
CA PRO A 219 14.78 11.39 -21.40
C PRO A 219 14.19 10.77 -22.68
N ASP A 220 12.96 10.24 -22.58
CA ASP A 220 12.26 9.63 -23.73
C ASP A 220 11.08 10.52 -24.18
N PRO A 221 11.24 11.30 -25.26
CA PRO A 221 10.21 12.20 -25.74
C PRO A 221 8.97 11.47 -26.29
N LYS A 222 9.13 10.24 -26.79
CA LYS A 222 8.01 9.43 -27.29
C LYS A 222 7.13 8.95 -26.13
N LEU A 223 7.76 8.47 -25.05
CA LEU A 223 7.04 8.08 -23.83
C LEU A 223 6.36 9.31 -23.20
N ALA A 224 7.03 10.46 -23.15
CA ALA A 224 6.45 11.69 -22.63
C ALA A 224 5.22 12.12 -23.42
N ALA A 225 5.27 12.08 -24.75
CA ALA A 225 4.14 12.39 -25.62
C ALA A 225 2.98 11.41 -25.43
N ALA A 226 3.26 10.10 -25.37
CA ALA A 226 2.24 9.07 -25.16
C ALA A 226 1.56 9.21 -23.79
N ALA A 227 2.32 9.45 -22.72
CA ALA A 227 1.77 9.69 -21.38
C ALA A 227 0.93 10.99 -21.33
N SER A 228 1.32 12.03 -22.06
CA SER A 228 0.56 13.28 -22.16
C SER A 228 -0.76 13.11 -22.91
N LYS A 229 -0.81 12.29 -23.95
CA LYS A 229 -2.07 11.93 -24.64
C LYS A 229 -3.05 11.24 -23.68
N LEU A 230 -2.58 10.26 -22.91
CA LEU A 230 -3.43 9.60 -21.92
C LEU A 230 -3.88 10.61 -20.85
N GLN A 231 -3.01 11.50 -20.38
CA GLN A 231 -3.40 12.54 -19.44
C GLN A 231 -4.52 13.43 -19.99
N THR A 232 -4.43 13.83 -21.26
CA THR A 232 -5.49 14.63 -21.91
C THR A 232 -6.81 13.86 -21.98
N ALA A 233 -6.78 12.57 -22.30
CA ALA A 233 -7.97 11.72 -22.32
C ALA A 233 -8.59 11.55 -20.91
N LEU A 234 -7.80 11.62 -19.85
CA LEU A 234 -8.26 11.56 -18.47
C LEU A 234 -8.66 12.93 -17.91
N SER A 235 -8.31 14.04 -18.59
CA SER A 235 -8.67 15.39 -18.16
C SER A 235 -10.18 15.58 -18.26
N GLY A 236 -10.83 15.89 -17.14
CA GLY A 236 -12.29 16.01 -17.06
C GLY A 236 -13.05 14.69 -16.97
N ALA A 237 -12.37 13.54 -17.01
CA ALA A 237 -13.02 12.27 -16.74
C ALA A 237 -13.36 12.16 -15.24
N SER A 238 -14.62 11.89 -14.94
CA SER A 238 -15.11 11.58 -13.60
C SER A 238 -16.11 10.44 -13.67
N VAL A 239 -16.29 9.74 -12.56
CA VAL A 239 -17.29 8.65 -12.49
C VAL A 239 -18.70 9.22 -12.69
N GLU A 240 -18.96 10.43 -12.19
CA GLU A 240 -20.25 11.11 -12.26
C GLU A 240 -20.60 11.60 -13.68
N ALA A 241 -19.59 12.13 -14.41
CA ALA A 241 -19.76 12.59 -15.80
C ALA A 241 -19.74 11.44 -16.82
N GLY A 242 -19.42 10.22 -16.37
CA GLY A 242 -19.23 9.06 -17.22
C GLY A 242 -17.81 8.96 -17.79
N LEU A 243 -17.31 7.73 -17.90
CA LEU A 243 -15.99 7.45 -18.46
C LEU A 243 -16.14 7.01 -19.92
N SER A 244 -15.56 7.77 -20.84
CA SER A 244 -15.51 7.36 -22.25
C SER A 244 -14.37 6.37 -22.45
N ARG A 245 -14.67 5.08 -22.36
CA ARG A 245 -13.69 4.00 -22.62
C ARG A 245 -12.99 4.18 -23.97
N PRO A 246 -13.69 4.43 -25.10
CA PRO A 246 -13.01 4.61 -26.39
C PRO A 246 -12.01 5.78 -26.39
N ALA A 247 -12.32 6.91 -25.72
CA ALA A 247 -11.40 8.04 -25.64
C ALA A 247 -10.15 7.70 -24.80
N ILE A 248 -10.31 6.97 -23.69
CA ILE A 248 -9.21 6.53 -22.83
C ILE A 248 -8.33 5.51 -23.57
N GLU A 249 -8.92 4.54 -24.26
CA GLU A 249 -8.20 3.56 -25.08
C GLU A 249 -7.39 4.24 -26.20
N ALA A 250 -8.00 5.19 -26.92
CA ALA A 250 -7.30 5.98 -27.94
C ALA A 250 -6.14 6.80 -27.35
N GLY A 251 -6.34 7.39 -26.17
CA GLY A 251 -5.30 8.13 -25.45
C GLY A 251 -4.13 7.24 -24.99
N ALA A 252 -4.40 5.96 -24.70
CA ALA A 252 -3.39 5.00 -24.26
C ALA A 252 -2.68 4.28 -25.42
N GLN A 253 -3.16 4.38 -26.65
CA GLN A 253 -2.70 3.56 -27.78
C GLN A 253 -1.18 3.59 -27.98
N ASP A 254 -0.57 4.77 -27.93
CA ASP A 254 0.86 4.94 -28.15
C ASP A 254 1.73 4.33 -27.05
N LEU A 255 1.18 4.15 -25.84
CA LEU A 255 1.89 3.53 -24.72
C LEU A 255 2.19 2.04 -24.96
N TRP A 256 1.39 1.37 -25.78
CA TRP A 256 1.56 -0.06 -26.01
C TRP A 256 2.80 -0.40 -26.84
N ALA A 257 3.39 0.57 -27.53
CA ALA A 257 4.69 0.42 -28.21
C ALA A 257 5.85 0.18 -27.22
N PHE A 258 5.70 0.52 -25.96
CA PHE A 258 6.71 0.34 -24.91
C PHE A 258 6.54 -0.97 -24.12
N VAL A 259 5.52 -1.77 -24.41
CA VAL A 259 5.31 -3.07 -23.74
C VAL A 259 6.32 -4.07 -24.28
N VAL A 260 7.21 -4.55 -23.42
CA VAL A 260 8.12 -5.65 -23.75
C VAL A 260 7.32 -6.95 -23.84
N PRO A 261 7.36 -7.69 -24.94
CA PRO A 261 6.71 -8.99 -25.04
C PRO A 261 7.24 -9.93 -23.95
N GLU A 262 6.35 -10.61 -23.23
CA GLU A 262 6.80 -11.65 -22.30
C GLU A 262 7.52 -12.75 -23.09
N PRO A 263 8.72 -13.18 -22.64
CA PRO A 263 9.37 -14.31 -23.27
C PRO A 263 8.43 -15.52 -23.18
N VAL A 264 8.10 -16.09 -24.32
CA VAL A 264 7.30 -17.32 -24.41
C VAL A 264 7.97 -18.35 -23.52
N ARG A 265 7.36 -18.70 -22.40
CA ARG A 265 7.83 -19.83 -21.59
C ARG A 265 7.70 -21.07 -22.48
N ALA A 266 8.81 -21.58 -22.95
CA ALA A 266 8.85 -22.90 -23.54
C ALA A 266 8.29 -23.88 -22.50
N VAL A 267 7.16 -24.49 -22.82
CA VAL A 267 6.59 -25.60 -22.05
C VAL A 267 7.56 -26.75 -22.25
N ALA A 268 8.31 -27.07 -21.19
CA ALA A 268 9.14 -28.28 -21.15
C ALA A 268 8.34 -29.38 -20.46
#